data_1794b42bf5ccf23c020320c5b2593e97
#
_entry.id   1794b42bf5ccf23c020320c5b2593e97
#
_cell.length_a   1.000
_cell.length_b   1.000
_cell.length_c   1.000
_cell.angle_alpha   90.00
_cell.angle_beta   90.00
_cell.angle_gamma   90.00
#
_symmetry.space_group_name_H-M   'P 1'
#
loop_
_entity.id
_entity.type
_entity.pdbx_description
1 polymer ?
#
loop_
_entity_poly.entity_id
_entity_poly.type
_entity_poly.pdbx_seq_one_letter_code
_entity_poly.pdbx_strand_id
1 'polypeptide(L)'
;MPTLKTTFAGIPCINPFWLASAPPTNCGEQIMRAFDAGWGGAVWKTIGEPIMNVSSRYSSIDWNNQRMMGLNNIELISDRPIEVNLREISEVKRRYPKHVVIASLMVESNRHAWHDIVQRAEDAGADGLELNFGCPHGMSERGMGSAVGQVPEYCSQITGWVKEKARTPVVVKLTPNITDIRMAARAAKQGGSDALSAINTINSITGIDLNTLEPRPNVDGKSSHGGYCGPAVKPIALNMVQQIMSDEQVQLPLSAIGGIGSWQDAAEFILLGAGTVQVCTAVMHYGYRIVEDMSDGLLAWMRNKGFETLDDFRGLTVSKVTEWKHLNLNYKIVARIHEELCIGCELCYTACWDGAHQCIHLDRALSAPNTSRTPAMITEESLSRISVTPIAKLDTNGTSKTGPQHTPLSRIPRVDEEECVGCNLCSLVCPVSDCITMEQVDNGLPPETWEERVGAGMTATPLVHTKL
;
A
#
# COMPACT_ATOMS: atom_id res chain seq x y z
N MET A 1 16.28 5.64 25.07
CA MET A 1 16.04 6.29 23.75
C MET A 1 15.61 5.22 22.75
N PRO A 2 14.57 5.45 21.97
CA PRO A 2 14.10 4.44 21.03
C PRO A 2 15.18 3.98 20.06
N THR A 3 15.10 2.72 19.66
CA THR A 3 16.01 2.11 18.67
C THR A 3 15.22 1.49 17.52
N LEU A 4 15.75 1.62 16.31
CA LEU A 4 15.22 0.96 15.12
C LEU A 4 15.84 -0.42 14.87
N LYS A 5 16.76 -0.86 15.72
CA LYS A 5 17.34 -2.21 15.59
C LYS A 5 16.27 -3.27 15.75
N THR A 6 16.33 -4.28 14.89
CA THR A 6 15.40 -5.42 14.91
C THR A 6 16.09 -6.68 14.45
N THR A 7 15.36 -7.78 14.45
CA THR A 7 15.81 -9.07 13.90
C THR A 7 14.76 -9.58 12.94
N PHE A 8 15.16 -10.08 11.78
CA PHE A 8 14.26 -10.66 10.80
C PHE A 8 14.76 -12.04 10.38
N ALA A 9 13.96 -13.08 10.58
CA ALA A 9 14.34 -14.48 10.32
C ALA A 9 15.70 -14.89 10.92
N GLY A 10 16.02 -14.39 12.11
CA GLY A 10 17.30 -14.60 12.77
C GLY A 10 18.44 -13.68 12.33
N ILE A 11 18.25 -12.85 11.30
CA ILE A 11 19.24 -11.91 10.78
C ILE A 11 19.16 -10.59 11.57
N PRO A 12 20.25 -10.13 12.24
CA PRO A 12 20.27 -8.82 12.90
C PRO A 12 20.19 -7.68 11.89
N CYS A 13 19.29 -6.72 12.13
CA CYS A 13 19.06 -5.57 11.28
C CYS A 13 19.33 -4.28 12.04
N ILE A 14 20.07 -3.36 11.45
CA ILE A 14 20.37 -2.05 12.04
C ILE A 14 19.14 -1.13 12.10
N ASN A 15 18.20 -1.30 11.16
CA ASN A 15 16.88 -0.70 11.15
C ASN A 15 15.93 -1.55 10.25
N PRO A 16 14.60 -1.31 10.27
CA PRO A 16 13.64 -2.10 9.52
C PRO A 16 13.51 -1.71 8.04
N PHE A 17 14.17 -0.65 7.58
CA PHE A 17 14.03 -0.09 6.24
C PHE A 17 14.96 -0.81 5.26
N TRP A 18 14.38 -1.56 4.34
CA TRP A 18 15.10 -2.27 3.29
C TRP A 18 14.68 -1.80 1.91
N LEU A 19 15.56 -1.95 0.94
CA LEU A 19 15.21 -1.82 -0.47
C LEU A 19 14.60 -3.13 -0.98
N ALA A 20 13.50 -3.03 -1.72
CA ALA A 20 12.89 -4.18 -2.39
C ALA A 20 13.72 -4.62 -3.60
N SER A 21 13.59 -5.91 -3.97
CA SER A 21 14.11 -6.45 -5.21
C SER A 21 13.49 -5.76 -6.43
N ALA A 22 14.21 -4.78 -7.01
CA ALA A 22 13.68 -3.86 -8.01
C ALA A 22 14.82 -3.07 -8.69
N PRO A 23 14.56 -2.16 -9.64
CA PRO A 23 15.59 -1.34 -10.28
C PRO A 23 16.59 -0.66 -9.34
N PRO A 24 16.21 -0.14 -8.15
CA PRO A 24 17.17 0.46 -7.22
C PRO A 24 18.21 -0.50 -6.62
N THR A 25 18.06 -1.80 -6.82
CA THR A 25 18.97 -2.83 -6.29
C THR A 25 19.60 -3.70 -7.40
N ASN A 26 19.72 -3.14 -8.62
CA ASN A 26 20.21 -3.86 -9.78
C ASN A 26 21.74 -4.05 -9.83
N CYS A 27 22.49 -3.31 -9.01
CA CYS A 27 23.95 -3.44 -8.94
C CYS A 27 24.52 -3.06 -7.57
N GLY A 28 25.76 -3.48 -7.32
CA GLY A 28 26.46 -3.23 -6.05
C GLY A 28 26.65 -1.75 -5.73
N GLU A 29 26.94 -0.92 -6.74
CA GLU A 29 27.09 0.52 -6.55
C GLU A 29 25.81 1.18 -6.02
N GLN A 30 24.65 0.82 -6.57
CA GLN A 30 23.36 1.32 -6.11
C GLN A 30 23.12 0.95 -4.65
N ILE A 31 23.38 -0.31 -4.29
CA ILE A 31 23.19 -0.81 -2.92
C ILE A 31 24.17 -0.15 -1.95
N MET A 32 25.44 0.03 -2.31
CA MET A 32 26.40 0.73 -1.48
C MET A 32 26.00 2.18 -1.23
N ARG A 33 25.53 2.91 -2.24
CA ARG A 33 24.98 4.26 -2.08
C ARG A 33 23.74 4.30 -1.17
N ALA A 34 22.90 3.26 -1.22
CA ALA A 34 21.77 3.16 -0.32
C ALA A 34 22.22 2.94 1.13
N PHE A 35 23.19 2.06 1.35
CA PHE A 35 23.74 1.82 2.69
C PHE A 35 24.43 3.05 3.28
N ASP A 36 25.14 3.81 2.45
CA ASP A 36 25.72 5.11 2.84
C ASP A 36 24.64 6.13 3.23
N ALA A 37 23.44 6.06 2.62
CA ALA A 37 22.30 6.90 2.98
C ALA A 37 21.58 6.43 4.27
N GLY A 38 21.84 5.21 4.77
CA GLY A 38 21.26 4.70 6.02
C GLY A 38 20.26 3.55 5.90
N TRP A 39 20.08 2.95 4.71
CA TRP A 39 19.23 1.76 4.56
C TRP A 39 19.81 0.58 5.34
N GLY A 40 18.96 -0.13 6.10
CA GLY A 40 19.37 -1.26 6.92
C GLY A 40 19.64 -2.55 6.16
N GLY A 41 19.02 -2.70 4.99
CA GLY A 41 19.17 -3.87 4.14
C GLY A 41 18.73 -3.61 2.70
N ALA A 42 19.03 -4.57 1.83
CA ALA A 42 18.59 -4.58 0.45
C ALA A 42 18.30 -6.01 -0.01
N VAL A 43 17.20 -6.17 -0.74
CA VAL A 43 16.92 -7.36 -1.51
C VAL A 43 17.42 -7.12 -2.93
N TRP A 44 18.43 -7.88 -3.34
CA TRP A 44 19.02 -7.76 -4.66
C TRP A 44 17.98 -7.98 -5.76
N LYS A 45 18.06 -7.23 -6.87
CA LYS A 45 17.16 -7.44 -8.01
C LYS A 45 17.26 -8.87 -8.48
N THR A 46 16.10 -9.51 -8.67
CA THR A 46 15.99 -10.96 -8.93
C THR A 46 17.01 -11.47 -9.95
N ILE A 47 17.80 -12.44 -9.54
CA ILE A 47 18.85 -13.10 -10.31
C ILE A 47 18.26 -14.36 -10.95
N GLY A 48 18.53 -14.56 -12.24
CA GLY A 48 18.08 -15.74 -12.99
C GLY A 48 18.35 -15.58 -14.47
N GLU A 49 17.80 -16.48 -15.27
CA GLU A 49 17.91 -16.49 -16.75
C GLU A 49 16.51 -16.61 -17.38
N PRO A 50 16.30 -16.12 -18.61
CA PRO A 50 17.25 -15.45 -19.49
C PRO A 50 17.45 -13.96 -19.15
N ILE A 51 18.62 -13.44 -19.52
CA ILE A 51 18.98 -12.03 -19.37
C ILE A 51 18.48 -11.27 -20.60
N MET A 52 17.26 -10.72 -20.52
CA MET A 52 16.71 -9.88 -21.58
C MET A 52 15.60 -8.99 -21.03
N ASN A 53 15.45 -7.83 -21.62
CA ASN A 53 14.37 -6.91 -21.31
C ASN A 53 13.91 -6.14 -22.57
N VAL A 54 12.70 -5.58 -22.51
CA VAL A 54 12.16 -4.72 -23.55
C VAL A 54 12.60 -3.26 -23.35
N SER A 55 12.52 -2.46 -24.40
CA SER A 55 12.60 -1.00 -24.33
C SER A 55 11.20 -0.42 -24.18
N SER A 56 11.08 0.70 -23.46
CA SER A 56 9.83 1.24 -22.92
C SER A 56 9.23 0.29 -21.87
N ARG A 57 9.74 0.39 -20.64
CA ARG A 57 9.44 -0.60 -19.57
C ARG A 57 8.41 -0.12 -18.57
N TYR A 58 8.22 1.20 -18.44
CA TYR A 58 7.43 1.80 -17.37
C TYR A 58 6.34 2.69 -17.93
N SER A 59 5.23 2.71 -17.22
CA SER A 59 4.16 3.71 -17.37
C SER A 59 3.61 4.07 -15.99
N SER A 60 3.07 5.28 -15.85
CA SER A 60 2.57 5.76 -14.57
C SER A 60 1.16 6.31 -14.67
N ILE A 61 0.48 6.34 -13.54
CA ILE A 61 -0.75 7.10 -13.32
C ILE A 61 -0.42 8.21 -12.33
N ASP A 62 -0.73 9.43 -12.73
CA ASP A 62 -0.65 10.62 -11.89
C ASP A 62 -2.06 10.97 -11.40
N TRP A 63 -2.18 11.46 -10.18
CA TRP A 63 -3.46 11.86 -9.59
C TRP A 63 -3.32 13.12 -8.77
N ASN A 64 -4.19 14.11 -8.99
CA ASN A 64 -4.27 15.34 -8.21
C ASN A 64 -2.89 15.99 -7.95
N ASN A 65 -2.11 16.22 -9.01
CA ASN A 65 -0.74 16.75 -9.00
C ASN A 65 0.31 15.84 -8.35
N GLN A 66 -0.07 14.68 -7.80
CA GLN A 66 0.89 13.69 -7.34
C GLN A 66 1.33 12.82 -8.52
N ARG A 67 2.62 12.94 -8.85
CA ARG A 67 3.24 12.08 -9.85
C ARG A 67 3.50 10.68 -9.30
N MET A 68 3.45 9.71 -10.20
CA MET A 68 3.72 8.31 -9.88
C MET A 68 2.87 7.78 -8.72
N MET A 69 1.60 8.20 -8.64
CA MET A 69 0.63 7.60 -7.71
C MET A 69 0.55 6.09 -7.90
N GLY A 70 0.66 5.63 -9.15
CA GLY A 70 0.86 4.24 -9.53
C GLY A 70 1.89 4.13 -10.63
N LEU A 71 2.76 3.13 -10.53
CA LEU A 71 3.78 2.79 -11.53
C LEU A 71 3.55 1.36 -12.01
N ASN A 72 3.43 1.19 -13.33
CA ASN A 72 3.42 -0.12 -13.96
C ASN A 72 4.77 -0.42 -14.59
N ASN A 73 5.25 -1.65 -14.43
CA ASN A 73 6.45 -2.12 -15.09
C ASN A 73 6.22 -3.46 -15.79
N ILE A 74 6.78 -3.59 -16.99
CA ILE A 74 6.86 -4.84 -17.77
C ILE A 74 8.30 -5.38 -17.84
N GLU A 75 9.17 -4.87 -16.97
CA GLU A 75 10.55 -5.31 -16.85
C GLU A 75 10.60 -6.70 -16.19
N LEU A 76 11.42 -7.58 -16.74
CA LEU A 76 11.61 -8.90 -16.16
C LEU A 76 12.50 -8.86 -14.90
N ILE A 77 13.45 -9.77 -14.84
CA ILE A 77 14.45 -9.87 -13.76
C ILE A 77 15.69 -9.00 -14.07
N SER A 78 16.80 -9.21 -13.37
CA SER A 78 18.06 -8.53 -13.66
C SER A 78 18.46 -8.74 -15.12
N ASP A 79 18.88 -7.69 -15.80
CA ASP A 79 19.43 -7.69 -17.16
C ASP A 79 20.96 -7.83 -17.17
N ARG A 80 21.54 -8.35 -16.09
CA ARG A 80 22.96 -8.54 -15.87
C ARG A 80 23.29 -10.01 -15.65
N PRO A 81 24.46 -10.50 -16.16
CA PRO A 81 24.88 -11.88 -15.95
C PRO A 81 24.88 -12.29 -14.49
N ILE A 82 24.52 -13.53 -14.21
CA ILE A 82 24.48 -14.10 -12.85
C ILE A 82 25.82 -13.89 -12.15
N GLU A 83 26.95 -14.20 -12.84
CA GLU A 83 28.30 -14.07 -12.29
C GLU A 83 28.65 -12.64 -11.89
N VAL A 84 28.16 -11.66 -12.63
CA VAL A 84 28.37 -10.25 -12.32
C VAL A 84 27.62 -9.90 -11.03
N ASN A 85 26.35 -10.31 -10.90
CA ASN A 85 25.55 -10.07 -9.71
C ASN A 85 26.20 -10.74 -8.48
N LEU A 86 26.61 -11.99 -8.56
CA LEU A 86 27.22 -12.73 -7.44
C LEU A 86 28.54 -12.11 -6.98
N ARG A 87 29.40 -11.69 -7.92
CA ARG A 87 30.65 -11.00 -7.61
C ARG A 87 30.37 -9.70 -6.87
N GLU A 88 29.39 -8.91 -7.31
CA GLU A 88 29.03 -7.64 -6.68
C GLU A 88 28.36 -7.84 -5.30
N ILE A 89 27.58 -8.90 -5.10
CA ILE A 89 27.08 -9.28 -3.75
C ILE A 89 28.27 -9.48 -2.80
N SER A 90 29.28 -10.23 -3.21
CA SER A 90 30.49 -10.46 -2.41
C SER A 90 31.22 -9.14 -2.08
N GLU A 91 31.32 -8.24 -3.04
CA GLU A 91 31.94 -6.93 -2.81
C GLU A 91 31.15 -6.09 -1.82
N VAL A 92 29.82 -6.02 -1.98
CA VAL A 92 28.94 -5.27 -1.07
C VAL A 92 29.05 -5.84 0.37
N LYS A 93 28.97 -7.14 0.53
CA LYS A 93 29.06 -7.78 1.86
C LYS A 93 30.41 -7.54 2.54
N ARG A 94 31.49 -7.56 1.76
CA ARG A 94 32.83 -7.26 2.29
C ARG A 94 32.95 -5.82 2.81
N ARG A 95 32.33 -4.84 2.10
CA ARG A 95 32.37 -3.42 2.49
C ARG A 95 31.37 -3.06 3.57
N TYR A 96 30.20 -3.71 3.59
CA TYR A 96 29.08 -3.43 4.49
C TYR A 96 28.65 -4.68 5.28
N PRO A 97 29.53 -5.26 6.11
CA PRO A 97 29.28 -6.55 6.77
C PRO A 97 28.09 -6.55 7.75
N LYS A 98 27.67 -5.38 8.23
CA LYS A 98 26.54 -5.22 9.16
C LYS A 98 25.19 -4.99 8.48
N HIS A 99 25.20 -4.67 7.18
CA HIS A 99 23.98 -4.44 6.42
C HIS A 99 23.48 -5.77 5.83
N VAL A 100 22.18 -5.91 5.74
CA VAL A 100 21.55 -7.13 5.25
C VAL A 100 21.51 -7.11 3.72
N VAL A 101 21.98 -8.18 3.09
CA VAL A 101 21.87 -8.41 1.65
C VAL A 101 21.16 -9.73 1.42
N ILE A 102 19.95 -9.67 0.87
CA ILE A 102 19.15 -10.84 0.49
C ILE A 102 19.27 -11.03 -1.02
N ALA A 103 19.62 -12.23 -1.46
CA ALA A 103 19.62 -12.56 -2.88
C ALA A 103 18.22 -13.00 -3.32
N SER A 104 17.57 -12.20 -4.19
CA SER A 104 16.29 -12.61 -4.80
C SER A 104 16.55 -13.49 -6.00
N LEU A 105 15.90 -14.65 -6.04
CA LEU A 105 16.16 -15.71 -6.98
C LEU A 105 14.90 -16.11 -7.75
N MET A 106 15.07 -16.38 -9.04
CA MET A 106 14.03 -16.99 -9.90
C MET A 106 14.69 -17.77 -11.03
N VAL A 107 14.57 -19.08 -10.98
CA VAL A 107 15.04 -19.99 -12.02
C VAL A 107 13.89 -20.90 -12.46
N GLU A 108 14.08 -21.68 -13.48
CA GLU A 108 13.10 -22.65 -13.95
C GLU A 108 12.68 -23.63 -12.84
N SER A 109 11.47 -24.18 -12.94
CA SER A 109 10.90 -25.10 -11.95
C SER A 109 11.56 -26.49 -12.01
N ASN A 110 12.84 -26.52 -11.68
CA ASN A 110 13.75 -27.66 -11.76
C ASN A 110 14.62 -27.71 -10.51
N ARG A 111 14.59 -28.84 -9.79
CA ARG A 111 15.30 -29.00 -8.51
C ARG A 111 16.79 -28.72 -8.61
N HIS A 112 17.45 -29.16 -9.69
CA HIS A 112 18.89 -28.94 -9.87
C HIS A 112 19.22 -27.47 -10.06
N ALA A 113 18.43 -26.74 -10.88
CA ALA A 113 18.63 -25.30 -11.11
C ALA A 113 18.49 -24.51 -9.80
N TRP A 114 17.51 -24.87 -8.96
CA TRP A 114 17.34 -24.24 -7.65
C TRP A 114 18.49 -24.55 -6.70
N HIS A 115 18.98 -25.81 -6.66
CA HIS A 115 20.14 -26.17 -5.84
C HIS A 115 21.40 -25.42 -6.25
N ASP A 116 21.66 -25.28 -7.56
CA ASP A 116 22.85 -24.58 -8.09
C ASP A 116 22.80 -23.09 -7.69
N ILE A 117 21.71 -22.39 -8.00
CA ILE A 117 21.63 -20.93 -7.75
C ILE A 117 21.64 -20.60 -6.25
N VAL A 118 21.03 -21.43 -5.41
CA VAL A 118 21.07 -21.29 -3.95
C VAL A 118 22.51 -21.35 -3.45
N GLN A 119 23.23 -22.39 -3.80
CA GLN A 119 24.62 -22.56 -3.36
C GLN A 119 25.48 -21.36 -3.80
N ARG A 120 25.36 -20.97 -5.05
CA ARG A 120 26.14 -19.85 -5.61
C ARG A 120 25.83 -18.51 -4.94
N ALA A 121 24.55 -18.24 -4.63
CA ALA A 121 24.14 -17.02 -3.94
C ALA A 121 24.68 -16.96 -2.50
N GLU A 122 24.64 -18.08 -1.79
CA GLU A 122 25.20 -18.19 -0.43
C GLU A 122 26.72 -18.11 -0.41
N ASP A 123 27.39 -18.74 -1.38
CA ASP A 123 28.85 -18.68 -1.52
C ASP A 123 29.33 -17.25 -1.88
N ALA A 124 28.47 -16.45 -2.52
CA ALA A 124 28.69 -15.03 -2.72
C ALA A 124 28.53 -14.18 -1.44
N GLY A 125 28.01 -14.77 -0.35
CA GLY A 125 27.89 -14.11 0.96
C GLY A 125 26.56 -13.44 1.22
N ALA A 126 25.49 -13.80 0.51
CA ALA A 126 24.14 -13.34 0.83
C ALA A 126 23.73 -13.77 2.24
N ASP A 127 23.11 -12.87 3.02
CA ASP A 127 22.63 -13.17 4.38
C ASP A 127 21.36 -14.00 4.42
N GLY A 128 20.66 -14.09 3.27
CA GLY A 128 19.45 -14.89 3.08
C GLY A 128 19.01 -14.89 1.62
N LEU A 129 18.01 -15.68 1.33
CA LEU A 129 17.47 -15.89 -0.01
C LEU A 129 16.01 -15.45 -0.06
N GLU A 130 15.61 -14.70 -1.10
CA GLU A 130 14.20 -14.39 -1.39
C GLU A 130 13.77 -15.15 -2.66
N LEU A 131 12.81 -16.07 -2.53
CA LEU A 131 12.24 -16.80 -3.67
C LEU A 131 11.14 -15.93 -4.31
N ASN A 132 11.37 -15.47 -5.52
CA ASN A 132 10.43 -14.60 -6.22
C ASN A 132 9.30 -15.40 -6.88
N PHE A 133 8.26 -15.72 -6.12
CA PHE A 133 7.05 -16.40 -6.61
C PHE A 133 5.92 -15.43 -6.97
N GLY A 134 6.26 -14.18 -7.28
CA GLY A 134 5.23 -13.16 -7.49
C GLY A 134 5.34 -12.35 -8.77
N CYS A 135 6.40 -12.51 -9.59
CA CYS A 135 6.53 -11.78 -10.85
C CYS A 135 5.34 -12.09 -11.78
N PRO A 136 4.49 -11.10 -12.13
CA PRO A 136 3.21 -11.39 -12.77
C PRO A 136 3.25 -11.46 -14.30
N HIS A 137 4.37 -11.13 -14.94
CA HIS A 137 4.50 -11.02 -16.40
C HIS A 137 5.73 -11.78 -16.91
N GLY A 138 5.82 -12.02 -18.19
CA GLY A 138 6.94 -12.64 -18.90
C GLY A 138 7.49 -13.95 -18.31
N MET A 139 8.02 -13.92 -17.10
CA MET A 139 8.51 -15.10 -16.38
C MET A 139 7.39 -16.06 -16.00
N SER A 140 6.18 -15.54 -15.71
CA SER A 140 4.99 -16.34 -15.45
C SER A 140 4.56 -17.17 -16.67
N GLU A 141 4.70 -16.60 -17.87
CA GLU A 141 4.42 -17.32 -19.12
C GLU A 141 5.37 -18.53 -19.35
N ARG A 142 6.47 -18.56 -18.61
CA ARG A 142 7.48 -19.64 -18.62
C ARG A 142 7.34 -20.60 -17.44
N GLY A 143 6.24 -20.54 -16.70
CA GLY A 143 6.01 -21.38 -15.53
C GLY A 143 6.83 -21.01 -14.29
N MET A 144 7.31 -19.74 -14.20
CA MET A 144 8.05 -19.19 -13.07
C MET A 144 7.28 -18.04 -12.41
N GLY A 145 7.80 -17.45 -11.37
CA GLY A 145 7.19 -16.28 -10.73
C GLY A 145 5.78 -16.57 -10.22
N SER A 146 4.78 -15.77 -10.65
CA SER A 146 3.41 -15.92 -10.18
C SER A 146 2.74 -17.23 -10.61
N ALA A 147 3.22 -17.90 -11.66
CA ALA A 147 2.74 -19.24 -12.01
C ALA A 147 3.06 -20.28 -10.92
N VAL A 148 4.15 -20.09 -10.19
CA VAL A 148 4.47 -20.88 -8.99
C VAL A 148 3.67 -20.39 -7.79
N GLY A 149 3.65 -19.09 -7.54
CA GLY A 149 3.02 -18.50 -6.34
C GLY A 149 1.50 -18.62 -6.28
N GLN A 150 0.84 -18.81 -7.44
CA GLN A 150 -0.62 -19.02 -7.51
C GLN A 150 -1.05 -20.47 -7.24
N VAL A 151 -0.10 -21.42 -7.24
CA VAL A 151 -0.35 -22.84 -7.04
C VAL A 151 0.33 -23.28 -5.74
N PRO A 152 -0.41 -23.51 -4.65
CA PRO A 152 0.14 -23.84 -3.35
C PRO A 152 1.10 -25.04 -3.36
N GLU A 153 0.80 -26.06 -4.15
CA GLU A 153 1.61 -27.26 -4.27
C GLU A 153 2.98 -26.96 -4.86
N TYR A 154 3.06 -26.11 -5.89
CA TYR A 154 4.33 -25.69 -6.49
C TYR A 154 5.12 -24.78 -5.55
N CYS A 155 4.42 -23.86 -4.86
CA CYS A 155 5.03 -23.00 -3.85
C CYS A 155 5.71 -23.83 -2.75
N SER A 156 4.99 -24.80 -2.17
CA SER A 156 5.53 -25.71 -1.15
C SER A 156 6.68 -26.58 -1.69
N GLN A 157 6.50 -27.18 -2.85
CA GLN A 157 7.49 -28.08 -3.45
C GLN A 157 8.81 -27.37 -3.74
N ILE A 158 8.78 -26.21 -4.41
CA ILE A 158 10.00 -25.48 -4.77
C ILE A 158 10.68 -24.93 -3.52
N THR A 159 9.90 -24.40 -2.56
CA THR A 159 10.43 -23.98 -1.25
C THR A 159 11.16 -25.16 -0.58
N GLY A 160 10.59 -26.36 -0.61
CA GLY A 160 11.21 -27.56 -0.09
C GLY A 160 12.55 -27.89 -0.78
N TRP A 161 12.62 -27.80 -2.11
CA TRP A 161 13.89 -28.01 -2.84
C TRP A 161 14.97 -27.02 -2.42
N VAL A 162 14.60 -25.76 -2.24
CA VAL A 162 15.52 -24.72 -1.76
C VAL A 162 16.02 -25.06 -0.36
N LYS A 163 15.11 -25.41 0.55
CA LYS A 163 15.43 -25.74 1.95
C LYS A 163 16.33 -26.97 2.10
N GLU A 164 16.34 -27.88 1.13
CA GLU A 164 17.28 -29.02 1.13
C GLU A 164 18.75 -28.59 1.03
N LYS A 165 19.02 -27.40 0.48
CA LYS A 165 20.37 -26.90 0.23
C LYS A 165 20.71 -25.63 1.01
N ALA A 166 19.71 -24.81 1.30
CA ALA A 166 19.92 -23.51 1.94
C ALA A 166 20.54 -23.65 3.34
N ARG A 167 21.58 -22.85 3.56
CA ARG A 167 22.28 -22.68 4.85
C ARG A 167 21.86 -21.39 5.55
N THR A 168 21.31 -20.45 4.77
CA THR A 168 20.81 -19.14 5.23
C THR A 168 19.29 -19.12 5.24
N PRO A 169 18.65 -18.15 5.93
CA PRO A 169 17.20 -18.04 5.94
C PRO A 169 16.59 -17.90 4.54
N VAL A 170 15.49 -18.59 4.32
CA VAL A 170 14.71 -18.59 3.08
C VAL A 170 13.44 -17.80 3.28
N VAL A 171 13.28 -16.74 2.50
CA VAL A 171 12.10 -15.86 2.46
C VAL A 171 11.31 -16.17 1.19
N VAL A 172 10.00 -16.39 1.29
CA VAL A 172 9.15 -16.56 0.10
C VAL A 172 8.39 -15.26 -0.18
N LYS A 173 8.61 -14.67 -1.37
CA LYS A 173 7.89 -13.48 -1.82
C LYS A 173 6.60 -13.85 -2.51
N LEU A 174 5.48 -13.45 -1.88
CA LEU A 174 4.15 -13.86 -2.29
C LEU A 174 3.56 -12.94 -3.36
N THR A 175 2.76 -13.54 -4.26
CA THR A 175 1.99 -12.83 -5.28
C THR A 175 0.68 -12.28 -4.70
N PRO A 176 0.30 -11.03 -5.02
CA PRO A 176 -1.04 -10.52 -4.71
C PRO A 176 -2.10 -10.94 -5.74
N ASN A 177 -1.69 -11.57 -6.84
CA ASN A 177 -2.59 -11.95 -7.94
C ASN A 177 -3.26 -13.30 -7.64
N ILE A 178 -3.87 -13.42 -6.49
CA ILE A 178 -4.53 -14.59 -5.95
C ILE A 178 -5.74 -14.15 -5.11
N THR A 179 -6.75 -14.97 -5.00
CA THR A 179 -7.98 -14.65 -4.25
C THR A 179 -7.74 -14.62 -2.74
N ASP A 180 -6.98 -15.57 -2.21
CA ASP A 180 -6.63 -15.67 -0.79
C ASP A 180 -5.13 -15.90 -0.62
N ILE A 181 -4.41 -14.86 -0.21
CA ILE A 181 -2.95 -14.89 -0.05
C ILE A 181 -2.50 -15.86 1.05
N ARG A 182 -3.39 -16.18 2.01
CA ARG A 182 -3.08 -17.13 3.11
C ARG A 182 -2.78 -18.52 2.58
N MET A 183 -3.38 -18.94 1.47
CA MET A 183 -3.10 -20.24 0.85
C MET A 183 -1.63 -20.35 0.42
N ALA A 184 -1.11 -19.33 -0.25
CA ALA A 184 0.30 -19.29 -0.65
C ALA A 184 1.24 -19.17 0.57
N ALA A 185 0.86 -18.39 1.60
CA ALA A 185 1.62 -18.24 2.82
C ALA A 185 1.74 -19.56 3.60
N ARG A 186 0.64 -20.29 3.76
CA ARG A 186 0.63 -21.64 4.38
C ARG A 186 1.47 -22.64 3.59
N ALA A 187 1.38 -22.60 2.26
CA ALA A 187 2.18 -23.47 1.38
C ALA A 187 3.68 -23.17 1.50
N ALA A 188 4.07 -21.90 1.56
CA ALA A 188 5.46 -21.51 1.79
C ALA A 188 5.97 -22.04 3.14
N LYS A 189 5.18 -21.91 4.22
CA LYS A 189 5.50 -22.50 5.53
C LYS A 189 5.62 -24.02 5.46
N GLN A 190 4.69 -24.68 4.78
CA GLN A 190 4.76 -26.14 4.59
C GLN A 190 6.02 -26.59 3.85
N GLY A 191 6.50 -25.77 2.89
CA GLY A 191 7.77 -25.98 2.20
C GLY A 191 9.00 -25.68 3.08
N GLY A 192 8.82 -25.16 4.30
CA GLY A 192 9.88 -24.90 5.27
C GLY A 192 10.51 -23.50 5.16
N SER A 193 9.80 -22.49 4.58
CA SER A 193 10.32 -21.12 4.57
C SER A 193 10.51 -20.58 6.00
N ASP A 194 11.54 -19.77 6.20
CA ASP A 194 11.86 -19.15 7.49
C ASP A 194 11.13 -17.81 7.69
N ALA A 195 10.73 -17.18 6.58
CA ALA A 195 9.99 -15.92 6.58
C ALA A 195 9.22 -15.71 5.27
N LEU A 196 8.40 -14.69 5.24
CA LEU A 196 7.66 -14.27 4.06
C LEU A 196 7.99 -12.82 3.70
N SER A 197 7.81 -12.47 2.43
CA SER A 197 7.70 -11.08 2.00
C SER A 197 6.43 -10.87 1.16
N ALA A 198 5.70 -9.82 1.40
CA ALA A 198 4.45 -9.51 0.73
C ALA A 198 4.20 -7.98 0.69
N ILE A 199 3.77 -7.51 -0.44
CA ILE A 199 3.30 -8.16 -1.65
C ILE A 199 4.24 -7.91 -2.84
N ASN A 200 4.21 -8.80 -3.83
CA ASN A 200 4.75 -8.48 -5.15
C ASN A 200 3.78 -7.52 -5.88
N THR A 201 4.05 -7.18 -7.13
CA THR A 201 3.26 -6.24 -7.92
C THR A 201 1.92 -6.84 -8.39
N ILE A 202 0.93 -5.97 -8.58
CA ILE A 202 -0.43 -6.34 -9.01
C ILE A 202 -0.50 -6.28 -10.54
N ASN A 203 -1.09 -7.28 -11.18
CA ASN A 203 -1.32 -7.25 -12.62
C ASN A 203 -2.16 -6.05 -13.05
N SER A 204 -1.69 -5.32 -14.07
CA SER A 204 -2.36 -4.12 -14.53
C SER A 204 -2.05 -3.76 -15.98
N ILE A 205 -2.89 -2.86 -16.51
CA ILE A 205 -2.67 -2.04 -17.68
C ILE A 205 -2.96 -0.61 -17.27
N THR A 206 -2.01 0.31 -17.42
CA THR A 206 -2.16 1.70 -16.94
C THR A 206 -3.01 2.58 -17.86
N GLY A 207 -3.24 2.20 -19.09
CA GLY A 207 -4.11 2.92 -19.98
C GLY A 207 -3.85 2.64 -21.46
N ILE A 208 -4.77 3.13 -22.28
CA ILE A 208 -4.71 3.14 -23.73
C ILE A 208 -4.62 4.59 -24.18
N ASP A 209 -3.72 4.91 -25.10
CA ASP A 209 -3.68 6.21 -25.74
C ASP A 209 -4.82 6.30 -26.75
N LEU A 210 -5.75 7.23 -26.54
CA LEU A 210 -6.95 7.34 -27.37
C LEU A 210 -6.70 7.93 -28.76
N ASN A 211 -5.53 8.52 -29.01
CA ASN A 211 -5.18 9.05 -30.32
C ASN A 211 -4.51 7.99 -31.20
N THR A 212 -3.60 7.20 -30.59
CA THR A 212 -2.87 6.14 -31.32
C THR A 212 -3.54 4.78 -31.21
N LEU A 213 -4.46 4.60 -30.25
CA LEU A 213 -5.12 3.34 -29.89
C LEU A 213 -4.15 2.26 -29.39
N GLU A 214 -3.04 2.69 -28.80
CA GLU A 214 -1.97 1.83 -28.34
C GLU A 214 -1.92 1.73 -26.81
N PRO A 215 -1.57 0.57 -26.24
CA PRO A 215 -1.45 0.41 -24.78
C PRO A 215 -0.17 1.04 -24.22
N ARG A 216 -0.16 1.33 -22.90
CA ARG A 216 1.00 1.87 -22.17
C ARG A 216 1.53 0.86 -21.15
N PRO A 217 2.88 0.69 -21.03
CA PRO A 217 3.92 1.27 -21.89
C PRO A 217 3.85 0.68 -23.30
N ASN A 218 4.35 1.41 -24.29
CA ASN A 218 4.30 1.00 -25.69
C ASN A 218 5.64 0.39 -26.12
N VAL A 219 5.57 -0.78 -26.71
CA VAL A 219 6.70 -1.50 -27.35
C VAL A 219 6.25 -1.89 -28.76
N ASP A 220 6.57 -1.05 -29.74
CA ASP A 220 6.23 -1.29 -31.15
C ASP A 220 4.72 -1.55 -31.37
N GLY A 221 3.88 -0.67 -30.85
CA GLY A 221 2.41 -0.76 -30.95
C GLY A 221 1.75 -1.75 -29.99
N LYS A 222 2.52 -2.44 -29.14
CA LYS A 222 2.04 -3.47 -28.23
C LYS A 222 2.48 -3.20 -26.79
N SER A 223 1.88 -3.91 -25.85
CA SER A 223 2.30 -3.99 -24.45
C SER A 223 2.04 -5.39 -23.89
N SER A 224 2.43 -5.59 -22.65
CA SER A 224 2.09 -6.77 -21.87
C SER A 224 1.39 -6.36 -20.57
N HIS A 225 0.73 -7.30 -19.91
CA HIS A 225 0.31 -7.10 -18.53
C HIS A 225 1.53 -6.82 -17.67
N GLY A 226 1.50 -5.72 -16.92
CA GLY A 226 2.62 -5.28 -16.11
C GLY A 226 2.33 -5.35 -14.61
N GLY A 227 3.40 -5.24 -13.83
CA GLY A 227 3.32 -5.20 -12.38
C GLY A 227 3.07 -3.78 -11.87
N TYR A 228 1.91 -3.54 -11.27
CA TYR A 228 1.51 -2.26 -10.69
C TYR A 228 2.01 -2.12 -9.26
N CYS A 229 2.59 -0.99 -8.93
CA CYS A 229 3.16 -0.64 -7.62
C CYS A 229 3.02 0.87 -7.35
N GLY A 230 3.60 1.35 -6.25
CA GLY A 230 3.51 2.75 -5.82
C GLY A 230 2.42 2.99 -4.77
N PRO A 231 2.16 4.25 -4.37
CA PRO A 231 1.23 4.59 -3.28
C PRO A 231 -0.16 3.98 -3.43
N ALA A 232 -0.67 3.86 -4.67
CA ALA A 232 -2.00 3.33 -4.96
C ALA A 232 -2.23 1.89 -4.49
N VAL A 233 -1.17 1.09 -4.32
CA VAL A 233 -1.32 -0.31 -3.89
C VAL A 233 -1.27 -0.49 -2.37
N LYS A 234 -0.95 0.55 -1.60
CA LYS A 234 -0.81 0.45 -0.13
C LYS A 234 -2.03 -0.17 0.57
N PRO A 235 -3.27 0.25 0.30
CA PRO A 235 -4.44 -0.34 0.96
C PRO A 235 -4.58 -1.86 0.71
N ILE A 236 -4.23 -2.31 -0.48
CA ILE A 236 -4.28 -3.73 -0.84
C ILE A 236 -3.17 -4.49 -0.11
N ALA A 237 -1.97 -3.90 -0.04
CA ALA A 237 -0.84 -4.49 0.67
C ALA A 237 -1.10 -4.59 2.18
N LEU A 238 -1.66 -3.56 2.81
CA LEU A 238 -2.06 -3.58 4.23
C LEU A 238 -3.07 -4.71 4.51
N ASN A 239 -4.10 -4.85 3.66
CA ASN A 239 -5.08 -5.91 3.79
C ASN A 239 -4.44 -7.30 3.71
N MET A 240 -3.58 -7.53 2.71
CA MET A 240 -2.93 -8.83 2.53
C MET A 240 -1.92 -9.16 3.65
N VAL A 241 -1.18 -8.16 4.12
CA VAL A 241 -0.29 -8.32 5.28
C VAL A 241 -1.09 -8.68 6.53
N GLN A 242 -2.20 -7.98 6.79
CA GLN A 242 -3.05 -8.30 7.92
C GLN A 242 -3.62 -9.72 7.84
N GLN A 243 -4.09 -10.15 6.66
CA GLN A 243 -4.58 -11.52 6.45
C GLN A 243 -3.51 -12.58 6.77
N ILE A 244 -2.26 -12.37 6.34
CA ILE A 244 -1.15 -13.28 6.64
C ILE A 244 -0.85 -13.29 8.14
N MET A 245 -0.74 -12.10 8.75
CA MET A 245 -0.32 -11.97 10.15
C MET A 245 -1.39 -12.39 11.15
N SER A 246 -2.66 -12.37 10.77
CA SER A 246 -3.78 -12.88 11.58
C SER A 246 -3.98 -14.40 11.45
N ASP A 247 -3.31 -15.05 10.50
CA ASP A 247 -3.48 -16.48 10.26
C ASP A 247 -2.64 -17.32 11.21
N GLU A 248 -3.31 -17.99 12.16
CA GLU A 248 -2.68 -18.86 13.15
C GLU A 248 -1.89 -20.04 12.54
N GLN A 249 -2.20 -20.41 11.29
CA GLN A 249 -1.48 -21.48 10.60
C GLN A 249 -0.18 -20.99 9.94
N VAL A 250 0.00 -19.68 9.75
CA VAL A 250 1.21 -19.12 9.13
C VAL A 250 2.29 -18.85 10.18
N GLN A 251 2.09 -17.92 11.08
CA GLN A 251 3.03 -17.58 12.17
C GLN A 251 4.51 -17.50 11.76
N LEU A 252 4.80 -16.85 10.63
CA LEU A 252 6.15 -16.60 10.13
C LEU A 252 6.46 -15.09 10.20
N PRO A 253 7.73 -14.71 10.40
CA PRO A 253 8.16 -13.33 10.20
C PRO A 253 7.80 -12.83 8.81
N LEU A 254 7.35 -11.57 8.69
CA LEU A 254 6.97 -10.98 7.42
C LEU A 254 7.73 -9.67 7.17
N SER A 255 8.27 -9.51 5.95
CA SER A 255 8.78 -8.26 5.41
C SER A 255 7.72 -7.65 4.50
N ALA A 256 7.17 -6.47 4.87
CA ALA A 256 6.05 -5.88 4.14
C ALA A 256 6.51 -5.02 2.96
N ILE A 257 5.76 -5.10 1.86
CA ILE A 257 6.04 -4.40 0.60
C ILE A 257 4.72 -3.87 0.02
N GLY A 258 4.73 -2.62 -0.45
CA GLY A 258 3.60 -2.07 -1.24
C GLY A 258 3.19 -0.67 -0.82
N GLY A 259 3.58 0.32 -1.62
CA GLY A 259 3.15 1.70 -1.45
C GLY A 259 3.79 2.45 -0.27
N ILE A 260 4.88 1.94 0.29
CA ILE A 260 5.60 2.55 1.42
C ILE A 260 6.48 3.69 0.87
N GLY A 261 6.23 4.91 1.34
CA GLY A 261 6.99 6.10 0.94
C GLY A 261 7.31 7.04 2.10
N SER A 262 6.77 6.77 3.29
CA SER A 262 6.95 7.59 4.49
C SER A 262 7.12 6.71 5.74
N TRP A 263 7.53 7.32 6.86
CA TRP A 263 7.59 6.64 8.15
C TRP A 263 6.19 6.22 8.65
N GLN A 264 5.15 6.98 8.30
CA GLN A 264 3.76 6.65 8.65
C GLN A 264 3.35 5.33 7.99
N ASP A 265 3.63 5.20 6.69
CA ASP A 265 3.34 3.96 5.97
C ASP A 265 4.07 2.77 6.62
N ALA A 266 5.36 2.94 6.95
CA ALA A 266 6.14 1.90 7.61
C ALA A 266 5.56 1.51 8.97
N ALA A 267 5.16 2.51 9.79
CA ALA A 267 4.54 2.28 11.09
C ALA A 267 3.22 1.48 10.97
N GLU A 268 2.38 1.78 9.97
CA GLU A 268 1.15 1.02 9.71
C GLU A 268 1.43 -0.46 9.45
N PHE A 269 2.42 -0.79 8.62
CA PHE A 269 2.79 -2.18 8.36
C PHE A 269 3.38 -2.88 9.59
N ILE A 270 4.18 -2.19 10.40
CA ILE A 270 4.73 -2.75 11.64
C ILE A 270 3.60 -2.97 12.67
N LEU A 271 2.65 -2.06 12.78
CA LEU A 271 1.44 -2.23 13.59
C LEU A 271 0.61 -3.46 13.15
N LEU A 272 0.66 -3.83 11.87
CA LEU A 272 0.07 -5.05 11.32
C LEU A 272 1.00 -6.28 11.39
N GLY A 273 2.14 -6.19 12.12
CA GLY A 273 2.99 -7.33 12.45
C GLY A 273 4.24 -7.49 11.58
N ALA A 274 4.50 -6.61 10.61
CA ALA A 274 5.72 -6.69 9.82
C ALA A 274 6.98 -6.52 10.68
N GLY A 275 7.99 -7.35 10.45
CA GLY A 275 9.30 -7.25 11.09
C GLY A 275 10.22 -6.25 10.44
N THR A 276 10.11 -6.13 9.11
CA THR A 276 10.82 -5.17 8.26
C THR A 276 9.89 -4.66 7.16
N VAL A 277 10.27 -3.58 6.49
CA VAL A 277 9.56 -3.02 5.35
C VAL A 277 10.49 -2.86 4.16
N GLN A 278 9.98 -3.12 2.96
CA GLN A 278 10.76 -3.00 1.72
C GLN A 278 10.17 -1.90 0.84
N VAL A 279 11.02 -1.01 0.36
CA VAL A 279 10.66 0.18 -0.43
C VAL A 279 11.25 0.08 -1.84
N CYS A 280 10.46 0.42 -2.85
CA CYS A 280 10.89 0.49 -4.24
C CYS A 280 10.53 1.84 -4.88
N THR A 281 9.25 2.03 -5.25
CA THR A 281 8.79 3.15 -6.08
C THR A 281 9.10 4.51 -5.48
N ALA A 282 9.01 4.67 -4.17
CA ALA A 282 9.37 5.92 -3.50
C ALA A 282 10.85 6.26 -3.68
N VAL A 283 11.75 5.27 -3.66
CA VAL A 283 13.18 5.48 -3.96
C VAL A 283 13.40 5.86 -5.42
N MET A 284 12.65 5.25 -6.35
CA MET A 284 12.73 5.62 -7.77
C MET A 284 12.26 7.07 -8.01
N HIS A 285 11.36 7.57 -7.18
CA HIS A 285 10.81 8.92 -7.28
C HIS A 285 11.68 9.96 -6.53
N TYR A 286 12.10 9.66 -5.29
CA TYR A 286 12.72 10.63 -4.38
C TYR A 286 14.19 10.35 -4.08
N GLY A 287 14.73 9.20 -4.48
CA GLY A 287 16.12 8.80 -4.24
C GLY A 287 16.32 8.13 -2.87
N TYR A 288 17.55 7.65 -2.62
CA TYR A 288 17.89 6.85 -1.43
C TYR A 288 17.78 7.64 -0.11
N ARG A 289 17.94 8.95 -0.13
CA ARG A 289 17.97 9.76 1.10
C ARG A 289 16.65 9.86 1.84
N ILE A 290 15.54 9.41 1.24
CA ILE A 290 14.24 9.36 1.95
C ILE A 290 14.29 8.51 3.23
N VAL A 291 15.25 7.59 3.36
CA VAL A 291 15.42 6.78 4.57
C VAL A 291 15.79 7.62 5.79
N GLU A 292 16.44 8.78 5.59
CA GLU A 292 16.76 9.72 6.67
C GLU A 292 15.44 10.23 7.31
N ASP A 293 14.53 10.77 6.48
CA ASP A 293 13.22 11.24 6.93
C ASP A 293 12.37 10.11 7.53
N MET A 294 12.43 8.91 6.93
CA MET A 294 11.70 7.73 7.43
C MET A 294 12.20 7.30 8.81
N SER A 295 13.52 7.30 9.02
CA SER A 295 14.12 6.91 10.29
C SER A 295 13.86 7.94 11.39
N ASP A 296 14.07 9.22 11.09
CA ASP A 296 13.87 10.31 12.04
C ASP A 296 12.40 10.46 12.43
N GLY A 297 11.50 10.36 11.47
CA GLY A 297 10.07 10.44 11.70
C GLY A 297 9.55 9.28 12.55
N LEU A 298 9.97 8.04 12.26
CA LEU A 298 9.58 6.88 13.05
C LEU A 298 10.12 6.96 14.48
N LEU A 299 11.38 7.35 14.67
CA LEU A 299 11.96 7.56 16.00
C LEU A 299 11.24 8.68 16.78
N ALA A 300 10.87 9.77 16.12
CA ALA A 300 10.11 10.85 16.75
C ALA A 300 8.72 10.39 17.19
N TRP A 301 8.02 9.64 16.35
CA TRP A 301 6.73 9.06 16.67
C TRP A 301 6.81 8.04 17.82
N MET A 302 7.82 7.16 17.81
CA MET A 302 8.07 6.21 18.90
C MET A 302 8.28 6.92 20.24
N ARG A 303 9.09 8.00 20.24
CA ARG A 303 9.28 8.83 21.47
C ARG A 303 7.96 9.39 21.98
N ASN A 304 7.15 9.95 21.10
CA ASN A 304 5.85 10.53 21.46
C ASN A 304 4.85 9.50 22.01
N LYS A 305 4.98 8.23 21.58
CA LYS A 305 4.13 7.12 22.03
C LYS A 305 4.72 6.39 23.26
N GLY A 306 5.96 6.67 23.66
CA GLY A 306 6.65 5.98 24.74
C GLY A 306 7.17 4.59 24.36
N PHE A 307 7.35 4.30 23.06
CA PHE A 307 7.93 3.05 22.59
C PHE A 307 9.46 3.11 22.55
N GLU A 308 10.13 2.08 23.06
CA GLU A 308 11.59 1.97 23.08
C GLU A 308 12.14 1.12 21.92
N THR A 309 11.36 0.15 21.47
CA THR A 309 11.71 -0.80 20.40
C THR A 309 10.57 -0.94 19.40
N LEU A 310 10.86 -1.54 18.23
CA LEU A 310 9.81 -1.87 17.25
C LEU A 310 8.85 -2.94 17.80
N ASP A 311 9.32 -3.80 18.69
CA ASP A 311 8.52 -4.87 19.28
C ASP A 311 7.42 -4.34 20.21
N ASP A 312 7.59 -3.13 20.76
CA ASP A 312 6.59 -2.51 21.64
C ASP A 312 5.27 -2.17 20.89
N PHE A 313 5.32 -2.03 19.57
CA PHE A 313 4.13 -1.74 18.79
C PHE A 313 3.88 -2.69 17.61
N ARG A 314 4.80 -3.64 17.36
CA ARG A 314 4.61 -4.64 16.31
C ARG A 314 3.37 -5.48 16.58
N GLY A 315 2.46 -5.51 15.61
CA GLY A 315 1.27 -6.34 15.65
C GLY A 315 0.13 -5.84 16.54
N LEU A 316 0.24 -4.67 17.18
CA LEU A 316 -0.81 -4.15 18.09
C LEU A 316 -2.18 -3.97 17.42
N THR A 317 -2.24 -3.90 16.10
CA THR A 317 -3.50 -3.69 15.37
C THR A 317 -3.99 -4.93 14.60
N VAL A 318 -3.24 -6.03 14.61
CA VAL A 318 -3.62 -7.26 13.88
C VAL A 318 -5.00 -7.73 14.29
N SER A 319 -5.27 -7.84 15.59
CA SER A 319 -6.56 -8.28 16.12
C SER A 319 -7.68 -7.25 16.07
N LYS A 320 -7.34 -5.97 15.75
CA LYS A 320 -8.35 -4.90 15.61
C LYS A 320 -9.01 -4.89 14.23
N VAL A 321 -8.44 -5.58 13.26
CA VAL A 321 -9.06 -5.86 11.97
C VAL A 321 -9.69 -7.24 12.06
N THR A 322 -11.01 -7.30 12.07
CA THR A 322 -11.79 -8.49 12.30
C THR A 322 -12.81 -8.73 11.19
N GLU A 323 -13.52 -9.87 11.22
CA GLU A 323 -14.64 -10.11 10.32
C GLU A 323 -15.83 -9.20 10.66
N TRP A 324 -16.58 -8.79 9.65
CA TRP A 324 -17.72 -7.89 9.81
C TRP A 324 -18.73 -8.37 10.87
N LYS A 325 -18.96 -9.68 10.98
CA LYS A 325 -19.87 -10.29 11.95
C LYS A 325 -19.52 -10.03 13.42
N HIS A 326 -18.27 -9.62 13.72
CA HIS A 326 -17.79 -9.30 15.06
C HIS A 326 -17.78 -7.80 15.35
N LEU A 327 -18.20 -6.96 14.38
CA LEU A 327 -18.29 -5.53 14.62
C LEU A 327 -19.52 -5.20 15.47
N ASN A 328 -19.39 -4.16 16.32
CA ASN A 328 -20.49 -3.69 17.16
C ASN A 328 -21.54 -2.98 16.29
N LEU A 329 -22.70 -3.58 16.12
CA LEU A 329 -23.83 -3.06 15.33
C LEU A 329 -24.54 -1.87 15.98
N ASN A 330 -24.39 -1.71 17.29
CA ASN A 330 -24.98 -0.61 18.05
C ASN A 330 -24.03 0.60 18.20
N TYR A 331 -22.80 0.53 17.62
CA TYR A 331 -21.90 1.69 17.56
C TYR A 331 -22.46 2.72 16.59
N LYS A 332 -22.75 3.93 17.09
CA LYS A 332 -23.31 5.02 16.29
C LYS A 332 -22.37 6.23 16.31
N ILE A 333 -22.07 6.75 15.13
CA ILE A 333 -21.40 8.04 14.94
C ILE A 333 -22.28 8.92 14.06
N VAL A 334 -22.15 10.24 14.21
CA VAL A 334 -22.82 11.23 13.37
C VAL A 334 -21.81 12.27 12.88
N ALA A 335 -22.09 12.87 11.73
CA ALA A 335 -21.27 13.95 11.22
C ALA A 335 -21.59 15.26 11.98
N ARG A 336 -20.53 16.00 12.33
CA ARG A 336 -20.60 17.36 12.87
C ARG A 336 -19.93 18.32 11.90
N ILE A 337 -20.63 19.36 11.50
CA ILE A 337 -20.09 20.41 10.62
C ILE A 337 -19.74 21.62 11.48
N HIS A 338 -18.46 21.99 11.45
CA HIS A 338 -17.95 23.19 12.13
C HIS A 338 -18.19 24.41 11.24
N GLU A 339 -19.23 25.19 11.54
CA GLU A 339 -19.68 26.32 10.72
C GLU A 339 -18.57 27.35 10.52
N GLU A 340 -17.74 27.56 11.53
CA GLU A 340 -16.62 28.52 11.52
C GLU A 340 -15.51 28.13 10.54
N LEU A 341 -15.39 26.84 10.18
CA LEU A 341 -14.44 26.33 9.20
C LEU A 341 -15.08 26.14 7.81
N CYS A 342 -16.41 26.16 7.75
CA CYS A 342 -17.17 25.87 6.55
C CYS A 342 -17.05 26.99 5.52
N ILE A 343 -16.57 26.65 4.31
CA ILE A 343 -16.44 27.58 3.18
C ILE A 343 -17.69 27.62 2.27
N GLY A 344 -18.76 26.88 2.59
CA GLY A 344 -20.00 26.87 1.83
C GLY A 344 -19.91 26.22 0.45
N CYS A 345 -18.97 25.29 0.23
CA CYS A 345 -18.78 24.65 -1.08
C CYS A 345 -19.84 23.61 -1.44
N GLU A 346 -20.73 23.23 -0.53
CA GLU A 346 -21.84 22.28 -0.69
C GLU A 346 -21.42 20.85 -1.12
N LEU A 347 -20.12 20.49 -1.15
CA LEU A 347 -19.67 19.15 -1.53
C LEU A 347 -20.19 18.05 -0.60
N CYS A 348 -20.28 18.32 0.70
CA CYS A 348 -20.84 17.39 1.69
C CYS A 348 -22.34 17.14 1.47
N TYR A 349 -23.08 18.18 1.08
CA TYR A 349 -24.48 18.07 0.72
C TYR A 349 -24.66 17.18 -0.52
N THR A 350 -23.96 17.50 -1.61
CA THR A 350 -24.00 16.69 -2.85
C THR A 350 -23.62 15.25 -2.59
N ALA A 351 -22.53 14.99 -1.83
CA ALA A 351 -22.10 13.62 -1.52
C ALA A 351 -23.15 12.87 -0.69
N CYS A 352 -23.84 13.53 0.21
CA CYS A 352 -24.89 12.92 1.02
C CYS A 352 -26.17 12.69 0.22
N TRP A 353 -26.61 13.67 -0.57
CA TRP A 353 -27.87 13.60 -1.32
C TRP A 353 -27.81 12.67 -2.52
N ASP A 354 -26.73 12.74 -3.30
CA ASP A 354 -26.60 11.97 -4.53
C ASP A 354 -25.89 10.63 -4.29
N GLY A 355 -25.07 10.52 -3.25
CA GLY A 355 -24.19 9.36 -3.04
C GLY A 355 -24.46 8.54 -1.78
N ALA A 356 -25.32 9.02 -0.84
CA ALA A 356 -25.47 8.35 0.45
C ALA A 356 -26.91 8.40 1.02
N HIS A 357 -27.14 9.02 2.18
CA HIS A 357 -28.34 8.82 3.00
C HIS A 357 -29.25 10.03 3.13
N GLN A 358 -28.95 11.13 2.42
CA GLN A 358 -29.78 12.33 2.31
C GLN A 358 -30.09 13.05 3.64
N CYS A 359 -29.19 12.92 4.62
CA CYS A 359 -29.33 13.51 5.94
C CYS A 359 -28.63 14.87 6.14
N ILE A 360 -28.00 15.42 5.10
CA ILE A 360 -27.46 16.79 5.13
C ILE A 360 -28.40 17.71 4.37
N HIS A 361 -28.91 18.74 5.07
CA HIS A 361 -29.83 19.73 4.51
C HIS A 361 -29.11 21.07 4.36
N LEU A 362 -29.57 21.90 3.40
CA LEU A 362 -29.11 23.26 3.21
C LEU A 362 -30.18 24.21 3.71
N ASP A 363 -29.96 24.80 4.89
CA ASP A 363 -30.84 25.81 5.39
C ASP A 363 -30.67 27.12 4.60
N ARG A 364 -31.75 27.73 4.18
CA ARG A 364 -31.71 29.07 3.59
C ARG A 364 -31.41 30.09 4.71
N ALA A 365 -30.39 30.92 4.53
CA ALA A 365 -30.20 32.07 5.39
C ALA A 365 -31.48 32.93 5.42
N LEU A 366 -31.95 33.29 6.60
CA LEU A 366 -33.23 33.98 6.84
C LEU A 366 -33.35 35.40 6.21
N SER A 367 -32.44 35.80 5.33
CA SER A 367 -32.36 37.15 4.79
C SER A 367 -32.37 37.29 3.26
N ALA A 368 -32.78 36.28 2.48
CA ALA A 368 -32.93 36.46 1.05
C ALA A 368 -34.40 36.55 0.65
N PRO A 369 -34.83 37.57 -0.15
CA PRO A 369 -36.19 37.66 -0.61
C PRO A 369 -36.50 36.52 -1.58
N ASN A 370 -37.70 35.99 -1.39
CA ASN A 370 -38.26 34.83 -2.11
C ASN A 370 -38.31 35.10 -3.62
N THR A 371 -37.38 34.53 -4.38
CA THR A 371 -37.56 34.41 -5.82
C THR A 371 -37.65 32.90 -6.13
N SER A 372 -38.86 32.48 -6.47
CA SER A 372 -39.19 31.17 -6.98
C SER A 372 -38.32 30.88 -8.23
N ARG A 373 -37.35 30.03 -8.12
CA ARG A 373 -36.67 29.41 -9.27
C ARG A 373 -36.91 27.89 -9.23
N THR A 374 -37.64 27.41 -10.18
CA THR A 374 -37.67 26.03 -10.64
C THR A 374 -36.23 25.52 -10.78
N PRO A 375 -35.94 24.24 -10.50
CA PRO A 375 -34.61 23.67 -10.75
C PRO A 375 -34.26 23.88 -12.23
N ALA A 376 -33.25 24.69 -12.49
CA ALA A 376 -32.74 24.83 -13.85
C ALA A 376 -32.05 23.52 -14.23
N MET A 377 -32.45 22.92 -15.32
CA MET A 377 -31.73 21.81 -15.93
C MET A 377 -30.28 22.22 -16.16
N ILE A 378 -29.36 21.34 -15.78
CA ILE A 378 -27.93 21.51 -16.00
C ILE A 378 -27.74 21.54 -17.53
N THR A 379 -27.36 22.70 -18.05
CA THR A 379 -27.01 22.86 -19.47
C THR A 379 -25.52 22.62 -19.67
N GLU A 380 -25.09 22.20 -20.85
CA GLU A 380 -23.68 22.02 -21.21
C GLU A 380 -22.82 23.26 -20.89
N GLU A 381 -23.43 24.44 -20.94
CA GLU A 381 -22.80 25.72 -20.62
C GLU A 381 -22.49 25.86 -19.11
N SER A 382 -23.20 25.16 -18.22
CA SER A 382 -22.92 25.13 -16.78
C SER A 382 -21.75 24.21 -16.40
N LEU A 383 -21.49 23.16 -17.19
CA LEU A 383 -20.34 22.27 -17.03
C LEU A 383 -19.02 22.93 -17.44
N SER A 384 -19.03 23.85 -18.39
CA SER A 384 -17.83 24.61 -18.80
C SER A 384 -17.36 25.62 -17.74
N ARG A 385 -18.18 25.91 -16.72
CA ARG A 385 -17.88 26.84 -15.63
C ARG A 385 -17.34 26.16 -14.37
N ILE A 386 -17.25 24.85 -14.33
CA ILE A 386 -16.48 24.14 -13.29
C ILE A 386 -15.01 24.18 -13.71
N SER A 387 -14.45 25.37 -13.82
CA SER A 387 -13.01 25.51 -13.79
C SER A 387 -12.59 25.38 -12.34
N VAL A 388 -11.89 24.31 -12.02
CA VAL A 388 -11.06 24.23 -10.83
C VAL A 388 -10.11 25.42 -10.91
N THR A 389 -10.42 26.51 -10.19
CA THR A 389 -9.57 27.69 -10.18
C THR A 389 -8.24 27.27 -9.56
N PRO A 390 -7.09 27.37 -10.25
CA PRO A 390 -5.81 27.08 -9.64
C PRO A 390 -5.63 28.05 -8.49
N ILE A 391 -5.15 27.54 -7.36
CA ILE A 391 -4.67 28.33 -6.21
C ILE A 391 -3.89 29.52 -6.74
N ALA A 392 -4.30 30.71 -6.31
CA ALA A 392 -3.83 31.99 -6.79
C ALA A 392 -2.31 32.02 -7.00
N LYS A 393 -1.89 32.42 -8.19
CA LYS A 393 -0.50 32.80 -8.46
C LYS A 393 -0.17 33.97 -7.52
N LEU A 394 0.81 33.77 -6.64
CA LEU A 394 1.47 34.86 -5.94
C LEU A 394 2.00 35.84 -6.99
N ASP A 395 1.56 37.08 -6.94
CA ASP A 395 2.18 38.11 -7.74
C ASP A 395 3.57 38.43 -7.16
N THR A 396 4.47 38.82 -8.01
CA THR A 396 5.90 39.03 -7.69
C THR A 396 6.18 40.24 -6.81
N ASN A 397 5.15 40.88 -6.24
CA ASN A 397 5.28 42.17 -5.52
C ASN A 397 4.87 42.15 -4.05
N GLY A 398 4.69 40.99 -3.43
CA GLY A 398 4.65 40.86 -1.97
C GLY A 398 3.61 41.72 -1.20
N THR A 399 2.62 42.26 -1.85
CA THR A 399 1.53 43.02 -1.17
C THR A 399 0.35 42.09 -0.93
N SER A 400 0.18 41.74 0.35
CA SER A 400 -1.04 41.10 0.88
C SER A 400 -2.25 41.97 0.57
N LYS A 401 -2.98 41.62 -0.46
CA LYS A 401 -4.37 42.10 -0.57
C LYS A 401 -5.21 41.28 0.40
N THR A 402 -5.95 41.98 1.22
CA THR A 402 -6.98 41.49 2.16
C THR A 402 -7.61 40.20 1.66
N GLY A 403 -7.59 39.17 2.52
CA GLY A 403 -8.19 37.86 2.23
C GLY A 403 -9.64 37.98 1.72
N PRO A 404 -10.19 36.98 1.08
CA PRO A 404 -11.53 37.03 0.52
C PRO A 404 -12.48 37.44 1.63
N GLN A 405 -13.19 38.59 1.44
CA GLN A 405 -14.30 38.94 2.30
C GLN A 405 -15.29 37.78 2.22
N HIS A 406 -15.49 37.08 3.33
CA HIS A 406 -16.50 36.04 3.43
C HIS A 406 -17.85 36.65 3.07
N THR A 407 -18.33 36.39 1.87
CA THR A 407 -19.73 36.61 1.56
C THR A 407 -20.53 35.74 2.54
N PRO A 408 -21.54 36.26 3.23
CA PRO A 408 -22.35 35.45 4.14
C PRO A 408 -22.82 34.21 3.38
N LEU A 409 -22.59 33.00 3.94
CA LEU A 409 -23.01 31.74 3.35
C LEU A 409 -24.51 31.85 3.05
N SER A 410 -24.90 31.73 1.78
CA SER A 410 -26.30 31.75 1.36
C SER A 410 -27.07 30.51 1.82
N ARG A 411 -26.32 29.45 2.18
CA ARG A 411 -26.83 28.17 2.69
C ARG A 411 -25.79 27.53 3.58
N ILE A 412 -26.23 27.14 4.76
CA ILE A 412 -25.38 26.44 5.74
C ILE A 412 -25.78 24.97 5.72
N PRO A 413 -24.85 24.05 5.49
CA PRO A 413 -25.13 22.61 5.59
C PRO A 413 -25.42 22.24 7.05
N ARG A 414 -26.51 21.51 7.29
CA ARG A 414 -26.88 20.98 8.60
C ARG A 414 -27.14 19.49 8.51
N VAL A 415 -26.68 18.74 9.51
CA VAL A 415 -26.86 17.31 9.60
C VAL A 415 -28.13 17.00 10.40
N ASP A 416 -28.99 16.17 9.85
CA ASP A 416 -30.03 15.47 10.62
C ASP A 416 -29.40 14.27 11.31
N GLU A 417 -29.24 14.34 12.62
CA GLU A 417 -28.55 13.31 13.41
C GLU A 417 -29.37 12.01 13.56
N GLU A 418 -30.68 12.11 13.49
CA GLU A 418 -31.56 10.94 13.57
C GLU A 418 -31.43 10.09 12.31
N GLU A 419 -31.34 10.75 11.15
CA GLU A 419 -31.18 10.11 9.85
C GLU A 419 -29.72 9.76 9.50
N CYS A 420 -28.74 10.39 10.15
CA CYS A 420 -27.33 10.18 9.88
C CYS A 420 -26.88 8.76 10.30
N VAL A 421 -26.43 7.98 9.35
CA VAL A 421 -25.93 6.60 9.58
C VAL A 421 -24.42 6.55 9.83
N GLY A 422 -23.73 7.70 9.87
CA GLY A 422 -22.27 7.77 10.13
C GLY A 422 -21.40 7.20 9.02
N CYS A 423 -21.82 7.27 7.75
CA CYS A 423 -21.08 6.69 6.63
C CYS A 423 -19.74 7.39 6.32
N ASN A 424 -19.48 8.55 6.89
CA ASN A 424 -18.27 9.35 6.73
C ASN A 424 -18.04 9.99 5.35
N LEU A 425 -18.89 9.79 4.36
CA LEU A 425 -18.66 10.28 3.00
C LEU A 425 -18.51 11.81 2.94
N CYS A 426 -19.32 12.54 3.72
CA CYS A 426 -19.28 14.00 3.80
C CYS A 426 -17.93 14.55 4.29
N SER A 427 -17.29 13.90 5.26
CA SER A 427 -15.97 14.28 5.74
C SER A 427 -14.88 13.99 4.69
N LEU A 428 -14.96 12.85 3.99
CA LEU A 428 -13.99 12.46 2.96
C LEU A 428 -13.94 13.39 1.75
N VAL A 429 -15.09 14.06 1.41
CA VAL A 429 -15.15 15.00 0.28
C VAL A 429 -14.92 16.44 0.70
N CYS A 430 -14.87 16.74 1.98
CA CYS A 430 -14.65 18.10 2.47
C CYS A 430 -13.23 18.57 2.16
N PRO A 431 -13.04 19.71 1.45
CA PRO A 431 -11.71 20.21 1.11
C PRO A 431 -11.02 20.92 2.29
N VAL A 432 -11.74 21.13 3.40
CA VAL A 432 -11.23 21.82 4.59
C VAL A 432 -11.01 20.78 5.69
N SER A 433 -9.78 20.62 6.12
CA SER A 433 -9.43 19.74 7.23
C SER A 433 -10.20 20.10 8.49
N ASP A 434 -10.67 19.07 9.19
CA ASP A 434 -11.40 19.17 10.47
C ASP A 434 -12.71 19.98 10.43
N CYS A 435 -13.15 20.43 9.25
CA CYS A 435 -14.44 21.11 9.09
C CYS A 435 -15.62 20.15 9.32
N ILE A 436 -15.46 18.87 9.03
CA ILE A 436 -16.47 17.85 9.33
C ILE A 436 -15.79 16.73 10.14
N THR A 437 -16.23 16.59 11.39
CA THR A 437 -15.79 15.50 12.27
C THR A 437 -16.89 14.44 12.42
N MET A 438 -16.48 13.21 12.71
CA MET A 438 -17.41 12.12 13.00
C MET A 438 -17.37 11.85 14.51
N GLU A 439 -18.49 12.12 15.20
CA GLU A 439 -18.56 12.04 16.64
C GLU A 439 -19.42 10.85 17.08
N GLN A 440 -18.94 10.11 18.07
CA GLN A 440 -19.71 9.05 18.66
C GLN A 440 -20.88 9.61 19.47
N VAL A 441 -22.05 9.03 19.28
CA VAL A 441 -23.24 9.36 20.06
C VAL A 441 -23.71 8.12 20.82
N ASP A 442 -24.15 8.33 22.06
CA ASP A 442 -24.77 7.27 22.85
C ASP A 442 -26.21 7.06 22.39
N ASN A 443 -26.52 5.88 21.92
CA ASN A 443 -27.88 5.47 21.54
C ASN A 443 -28.59 4.64 22.60
N GLY A 444 -28.00 4.50 23.80
CA GLY A 444 -28.57 3.76 24.93
C GLY A 444 -28.58 2.22 24.75
N LEU A 445 -27.96 1.70 23.68
CA LEU A 445 -27.93 0.26 23.39
C LEU A 445 -26.58 -0.33 23.79
N PRO A 446 -26.54 -1.52 24.43
CA PRO A 446 -25.28 -2.21 24.70
C PRO A 446 -24.60 -2.64 23.40
N PRO A 447 -23.26 -2.81 23.39
CA PRO A 447 -22.57 -3.42 22.26
C PRO A 447 -23.19 -4.78 21.90
N GLU A 448 -23.40 -5.01 20.61
CA GLU A 448 -23.96 -6.26 20.09
C GLU A 448 -23.35 -6.55 18.71
N THR A 449 -22.89 -7.77 18.51
CA THR A 449 -22.37 -8.24 17.23
C THR A 449 -23.46 -8.95 16.41
N TRP A 450 -23.21 -9.12 15.11
CA TRP A 450 -24.11 -9.91 14.26
C TRP A 450 -24.25 -11.37 14.75
N GLU A 451 -23.15 -11.95 15.19
CA GLU A 451 -23.12 -13.33 15.66
C GLU A 451 -23.97 -13.52 16.94
N GLU A 452 -23.91 -12.57 17.86
CA GLU A 452 -24.76 -12.55 19.06
C GLU A 452 -26.23 -12.34 18.69
N ARG A 453 -26.52 -11.41 17.79
CA ARG A 453 -27.89 -11.12 17.33
C ARG A 453 -28.56 -12.31 16.66
N VAL A 454 -27.83 -13.04 15.80
CA VAL A 454 -28.35 -14.26 15.14
C VAL A 454 -28.42 -15.42 16.10
N GLY A 455 -27.44 -15.59 17.00
CA GLY A 455 -27.43 -16.65 18.03
C GLY A 455 -28.56 -16.53 19.05
N ALA A 456 -29.09 -15.33 19.28
CA ALA A 456 -30.26 -15.09 20.13
C ALA A 456 -31.61 -15.47 19.48
N GLY A 457 -31.59 -16.13 18.30
CA GLY A 457 -32.82 -16.63 17.65
C GLY A 457 -33.57 -15.58 16.83
N MET A 458 -32.98 -14.42 16.58
CA MET A 458 -33.48 -13.48 15.59
C MET A 458 -33.16 -14.01 14.19
N THR A 459 -34.15 -14.60 13.53
CA THR A 459 -34.10 -14.74 12.07
C THR A 459 -33.81 -13.36 11.50
N ALA A 460 -32.79 -13.28 10.64
CA ALA A 460 -32.40 -12.05 9.98
C ALA A 460 -33.61 -11.44 9.23
N THR A 461 -34.39 -10.63 9.93
CA THR A 461 -35.29 -9.71 9.25
C THR A 461 -34.35 -8.61 8.71
N PRO A 462 -34.22 -8.45 7.39
CA PRO A 462 -33.46 -7.32 6.86
C PRO A 462 -34.02 -6.07 7.53
N LEU A 463 -33.13 -5.19 8.00
CA LEU A 463 -33.53 -3.82 8.34
C LEU A 463 -34.11 -3.24 7.05
N VAL A 464 -35.41 -3.37 6.88
CA VAL A 464 -36.14 -2.67 5.84
C VAL A 464 -36.11 -1.22 6.27
N HIS A 465 -35.21 -0.46 5.67
CA HIS A 465 -35.34 1.00 5.68
C HIS A 465 -36.71 1.30 5.06
N THR A 466 -37.70 1.46 5.91
CA THR A 466 -39.02 1.95 5.50
C THR A 466 -38.91 3.41 5.16
N LYS A 467 -38.38 3.71 3.96
CA LYS A 467 -38.74 4.88 3.20
C LYS A 467 -39.01 4.43 1.76
N LEU A 468 -40.28 4.19 1.49
CA LEU A 468 -40.89 4.39 0.18
C LEU A 468 -41.33 5.85 0.09
#